data_4ec96bdfd17d1428667b05d78526bb82
#
_entry.id   4ec96bdfd17d1428667b05d78526bb82
#
_cell.length_a   1.000
_cell.length_b   1.000
_cell.length_c   1.000
_cell.angle_alpha   90.00
_cell.angle_beta   90.00
_cell.angle_gamma   90.00
#
_symmetry.space_group_name_H-M   'P 1'
#
loop_
_entity.id
_entity.type
_entity.pdbx_description
1 polymer ?
#
loop_
_entity_poly.entity_id
_entity_poly.type
_entity_poly.pdbx_seq_one_letter_code
_entity_poly.pdbx_strand_id
1 'polypeptide(L)'
;EKAYAMDFFVDTEDSATYLYYLFKQMGKKVFQTEKKNKSLVYLRNSEDILDIIFLIGGINSFFEFEEVTINKEIRNKINRNMNWEIANETKKLSASEKQINMIKVIDQKLGLSELTDVLSETAKLRLENQEMSLQELADLMEISKSGIKNRFRRLETIYKGLVEN
;
A
#
# COMPACT_ATOMS: atom_id res chain seq x y z
N GLU A 1 11.04 -11.00 -4.82
CA GLU A 1 10.64 -12.25 -4.13
C GLU A 1 10.41 -13.37 -5.15
N LYS A 2 11.05 -14.53 -4.95
CA LYS A 2 10.88 -15.66 -5.90
C LYS A 2 9.45 -16.18 -5.83
N ALA A 3 8.78 -16.24 -6.99
CA ALA A 3 7.48 -16.87 -7.12
C ALA A 3 7.60 -18.40 -6.93
N TYR A 4 6.54 -19.03 -6.44
CA TYR A 4 6.48 -20.49 -6.39
C TYR A 4 6.38 -21.07 -7.79
N ALA A 5 6.96 -22.26 -7.97
CA ALA A 5 6.92 -23.00 -9.22
C ALA A 5 6.95 -24.50 -8.95
N MET A 6 6.10 -25.24 -9.64
CA MET A 6 6.20 -26.67 -9.77
C MET A 6 6.33 -26.99 -11.26
N ASP A 7 7.48 -27.52 -11.64
CA ASP A 7 7.89 -27.74 -13.03
C ASP A 7 7.96 -29.26 -13.31
N PHE A 8 7.25 -29.71 -14.35
CA PHE A 8 7.25 -31.09 -14.84
C PHE A 8 7.95 -31.12 -16.20
N PHE A 9 9.16 -31.68 -16.23
CA PHE A 9 9.91 -31.88 -17.45
C PHE A 9 9.56 -33.25 -18.03
N VAL A 10 9.10 -33.27 -19.27
CA VAL A 10 8.74 -34.49 -19.99
C VAL A 10 9.47 -34.56 -21.33
N ASP A 11 9.74 -35.77 -21.78
CA ASP A 11 10.63 -36.00 -22.94
C ASP A 11 9.90 -35.78 -24.28
N THR A 12 8.57 -35.89 -24.32
CA THR A 12 7.78 -35.74 -25.53
C THR A 12 6.71 -34.68 -25.42
N GLU A 13 6.37 -34.02 -26.51
CA GLU A 13 5.29 -33.03 -26.60
C GLU A 13 3.93 -33.67 -26.30
N ASP A 14 3.70 -34.90 -26.75
CA ASP A 14 2.45 -35.63 -26.48
C ASP A 14 2.24 -35.84 -24.97
N SER A 15 3.31 -36.20 -24.25
CA SER A 15 3.25 -36.35 -22.77
C SER A 15 2.96 -35.03 -22.08
N ALA A 16 3.56 -33.93 -22.57
CA ALA A 16 3.29 -32.60 -22.03
C ALA A 16 1.84 -32.19 -22.27
N THR A 17 1.34 -32.42 -23.48
CA THR A 17 -0.04 -32.11 -23.87
C THR A 17 -1.03 -32.91 -23.03
N TYR A 18 -0.78 -34.20 -22.82
CA TYR A 18 -1.60 -35.05 -21.96
C TYR A 18 -1.64 -34.52 -20.52
N LEU A 19 -0.47 -34.24 -19.95
CA LEU A 19 -0.37 -33.72 -18.56
C LEU A 19 -1.03 -32.35 -18.42
N TYR A 20 -0.87 -31.47 -19.41
CA TYR A 20 -1.54 -30.18 -19.47
C TYR A 20 -3.06 -30.33 -19.42
N TYR A 21 -3.65 -31.17 -20.26
CA TYR A 21 -5.10 -31.37 -20.26
C TYR A 21 -5.59 -32.06 -18.99
N LEU A 22 -4.83 -32.99 -18.42
CA LEU A 22 -5.15 -33.63 -17.15
C LEU A 22 -5.29 -32.58 -16.05
N PHE A 23 -4.32 -31.70 -15.87
CA PHE A 23 -4.38 -30.65 -14.87
C PHE A 23 -5.51 -29.64 -15.18
N LYS A 24 -5.76 -29.33 -16.43
CA LYS A 24 -6.89 -28.49 -16.82
C LYS A 24 -8.23 -29.10 -16.42
N GLN A 25 -8.45 -30.40 -16.64
CA GLN A 25 -9.66 -31.10 -16.23
C GLN A 25 -9.83 -31.10 -14.70
N MET A 26 -8.73 -31.10 -13.95
CA MET A 26 -8.74 -30.97 -12.50
C MET A 26 -8.97 -29.50 -12.03
N GLY A 27 -9.23 -28.57 -12.94
CA GLY A 27 -9.49 -27.16 -12.63
C GLY A 27 -8.22 -26.36 -12.29
N LYS A 28 -7.01 -26.90 -12.59
CA LYS A 28 -5.76 -26.24 -12.23
C LYS A 28 -5.33 -25.19 -13.25
N LYS A 29 -4.69 -24.11 -12.76
CA LYS A 29 -4.10 -23.06 -13.59
C LYS A 29 -2.72 -23.50 -14.07
N VAL A 30 -2.68 -24.27 -15.16
CA VAL A 30 -1.49 -24.90 -15.71
C VAL A 30 -1.03 -24.20 -17.00
N PHE A 31 0.27 -24.23 -17.24
CA PHE A 31 0.93 -23.68 -18.42
C PHE A 31 1.84 -24.73 -19.04
N GLN A 32 2.07 -24.62 -20.37
CA GLN A 32 2.97 -25.46 -21.12
C GLN A 32 3.93 -24.60 -21.93
N THR A 33 5.21 -25.00 -22.02
CA THR A 33 6.25 -24.36 -22.82
C THR A 33 7.39 -25.33 -23.11
N GLU A 34 8.34 -24.93 -23.92
CA GLU A 34 9.60 -25.63 -24.10
C GLU A 34 10.73 -24.95 -23.32
N LYS A 35 11.62 -25.74 -22.74
CA LYS A 35 12.82 -25.26 -22.04
C LYS A 35 13.96 -26.26 -22.17
N LYS A 36 15.12 -25.81 -22.69
CA LYS A 36 16.30 -26.66 -22.85
C LYS A 36 16.02 -27.95 -23.68
N ASN A 37 15.30 -27.84 -24.77
CA ASN A 37 14.90 -28.94 -25.66
C ASN A 37 14.05 -30.02 -24.96
N LYS A 38 13.35 -29.69 -23.87
CA LYS A 38 12.39 -30.53 -23.21
C LYS A 38 11.05 -29.81 -23.12
N SER A 39 9.97 -30.56 -23.21
CA SER A 39 8.65 -30.04 -22.97
C SER A 39 8.44 -29.87 -21.46
N LEU A 40 7.94 -28.70 -21.08
CA LEU A 40 7.72 -28.30 -19.69
C LEU A 40 6.25 -27.96 -19.46
N VAL A 41 5.64 -28.64 -18.49
CA VAL A 41 4.33 -28.27 -17.94
C VAL A 41 4.55 -27.73 -16.54
N TYR A 42 3.92 -26.60 -16.20
CA TYR A 42 4.18 -25.98 -14.90
C TYR A 42 2.98 -25.27 -14.27
N LEU A 43 3.06 -25.17 -12.94
CA LEU A 43 2.12 -24.49 -12.06
C LEU A 43 2.84 -23.33 -11.36
N ARG A 44 2.09 -22.23 -11.11
CA ARG A 44 2.60 -21.04 -10.38
C ARG A 44 1.71 -20.63 -9.21
N ASN A 45 0.48 -21.15 -9.16
CA ASN A 45 -0.43 -20.91 -8.06
C ASN A 45 -0.10 -21.83 -6.88
N SER A 46 0.03 -21.30 -5.67
CA SER A 46 0.41 -22.09 -4.48
C SER A 46 -0.65 -23.14 -4.09
N GLU A 47 -1.93 -22.82 -4.22
CA GLU A 47 -3.01 -23.77 -3.93
C GLU A 47 -3.00 -24.93 -4.91
N ASP A 48 -2.85 -24.64 -6.22
CA ASP A 48 -2.74 -25.68 -7.25
C ASP A 48 -1.51 -26.59 -7.03
N ILE A 49 -0.37 -26.01 -6.60
CA ILE A 49 0.84 -26.75 -6.27
C ILE A 49 0.60 -27.64 -5.04
N LEU A 50 -0.02 -27.13 -3.98
CA LEU A 50 -0.37 -27.91 -2.79
C LEU A 50 -1.26 -29.10 -3.13
N ASP A 51 -2.29 -28.88 -3.93
CA ASP A 51 -3.20 -29.95 -4.35
C ASP A 51 -2.48 -31.06 -5.13
N ILE A 52 -1.56 -30.69 -6.03
CA ILE A 52 -0.78 -31.68 -6.77
C ILE A 52 0.20 -32.43 -5.87
N ILE A 53 0.90 -31.74 -4.95
CA ILE A 53 1.79 -32.40 -3.97
C ILE A 53 1.01 -33.40 -3.14
N PHE A 54 -0.19 -33.05 -2.68
CA PHE A 54 -1.05 -33.96 -1.94
C PHE A 54 -1.47 -35.19 -2.77
N LEU A 55 -1.89 -34.97 -4.03
CA LEU A 55 -2.32 -36.03 -4.93
C LEU A 55 -1.24 -37.05 -5.27
N ILE A 56 0.02 -36.62 -5.38
CA ILE A 56 1.16 -37.52 -5.65
C ILE A 56 1.68 -38.18 -4.34
N GLY A 57 1.02 -37.96 -3.21
CA GLY A 57 1.38 -38.58 -1.92
C GLY A 57 2.52 -37.89 -1.17
N GLY A 58 2.88 -36.66 -1.56
CA GLY A 58 3.97 -35.92 -0.93
C GLY A 58 3.56 -35.23 0.38
N ILE A 59 3.00 -35.97 1.34
CA ILE A 59 2.40 -35.40 2.57
C ILE A 59 3.38 -34.52 3.36
N ASN A 60 4.62 -34.93 3.56
CA ASN A 60 5.61 -34.13 4.29
C ASN A 60 5.91 -32.83 3.54
N SER A 61 6.13 -32.90 2.21
CA SER A 61 6.37 -31.73 1.37
C SER A 61 5.13 -30.82 1.30
N PHE A 62 3.93 -31.38 1.43
CA PHE A 62 2.69 -30.59 1.53
C PHE A 62 2.73 -29.68 2.75
N PHE A 63 2.99 -30.22 3.96
CA PHE A 63 3.03 -29.44 5.19
C PHE A 63 4.18 -28.42 5.20
N GLU A 64 5.35 -28.79 4.70
CA GLU A 64 6.49 -27.86 4.59
C GLU A 64 6.17 -26.70 3.64
N PHE A 65 5.56 -26.96 2.50
CA PHE A 65 5.20 -25.94 1.53
C PHE A 65 4.04 -25.07 2.01
N GLU A 66 3.04 -25.65 2.68
CA GLU A 66 1.94 -24.92 3.32
C GLU A 66 2.46 -23.92 4.37
N GLU A 67 3.36 -24.35 5.26
CA GLU A 67 3.98 -23.48 6.27
C GLU A 67 4.72 -22.30 5.62
N VAL A 68 5.51 -22.57 4.57
CA VAL A 68 6.23 -21.52 3.84
C VAL A 68 5.26 -20.53 3.18
N THR A 69 4.16 -21.02 2.66
CA THR A 69 3.14 -20.19 2.00
C THR A 69 2.44 -19.27 2.99
N ILE A 70 2.00 -19.83 4.13
CA ILE A 70 1.35 -19.08 5.22
C ILE A 70 2.29 -18.00 5.76
N ASN A 71 3.53 -18.35 6.06
CA ASN A 71 4.53 -17.43 6.57
C ASN A 71 4.82 -16.27 5.59
N LYS A 72 4.79 -16.54 4.29
CA LYS A 72 4.93 -15.51 3.25
C LYS A 72 3.73 -14.58 3.20
N GLU A 73 2.53 -15.10 3.28
CA GLU A 73 1.30 -14.31 3.30
C GLU A 73 1.23 -13.39 4.50
N ILE A 74 1.58 -13.91 5.69
CA ILE A 74 1.65 -13.12 6.93
C ILE A 74 2.66 -11.98 6.77
N ARG A 75 3.88 -12.27 6.31
CA ARG A 75 4.91 -11.25 6.08
C ARG A 75 4.45 -10.19 5.07
N ASN A 76 3.84 -10.61 3.98
CA ASN A 76 3.32 -9.68 2.97
C ASN A 76 2.21 -8.79 3.52
N LYS A 77 1.34 -9.32 4.38
CA LYS A 77 0.30 -8.56 5.06
C LYS A 77 0.89 -7.53 6.02
N ILE A 78 1.86 -7.93 6.84
CA ILE A 78 2.57 -7.05 7.76
C ILE A 78 3.28 -5.93 6.99
N ASN A 79 4.04 -6.26 5.94
CA ASN A 79 4.76 -5.27 5.13
C ASN A 79 3.81 -4.27 4.46
N ARG A 80 2.66 -4.72 3.95
CA ARG A 80 1.65 -3.81 3.37
C ARG A 80 1.07 -2.87 4.41
N ASN A 81 0.78 -3.36 5.62
CA ASN A 81 0.27 -2.53 6.71
C ASN A 81 1.31 -1.49 7.15
N MET A 82 2.56 -1.92 7.36
CA MET A 82 3.67 -1.00 7.70
C MET A 82 3.88 0.06 6.63
N ASN A 83 3.90 -0.32 5.35
CA ASN A 83 4.07 0.63 4.25
C ASN A 83 2.90 1.63 4.18
N TRP A 84 1.68 1.18 4.45
CA TRP A 84 0.51 2.04 4.51
C TRP A 84 0.59 3.04 5.68
N GLU A 85 1.01 2.59 6.87
CA GLU A 85 1.20 3.44 8.05
C GLU A 85 2.29 4.50 7.81
N ILE A 86 3.46 4.08 7.28
CA ILE A 86 4.56 4.99 6.93
C ILE A 86 4.10 6.03 5.90
N ALA A 87 3.39 5.60 4.84
CA ALA A 87 2.90 6.52 3.83
C ALA A 87 1.88 7.53 4.38
N ASN A 88 1.03 7.11 5.31
CA ASN A 88 0.06 7.99 5.97
C ASN A 88 0.75 9.00 6.88
N GLU A 89 1.73 8.56 7.69
CA GLU A 89 2.49 9.44 8.57
C GLU A 89 3.33 10.45 7.77
N THR A 90 3.99 10.01 6.69
CA THR A 90 4.74 10.90 5.80
C THR A 90 3.84 11.97 5.18
N LYS A 91 2.63 11.60 4.73
CA LYS A 91 1.65 12.56 4.20
C LYS A 91 1.18 13.56 5.26
N LYS A 92 0.97 13.09 6.50
CA LYS A 92 0.58 13.93 7.64
C LYS A 92 1.64 14.98 7.93
N LEU A 93 2.90 14.56 8.07
CA LEU A 93 4.05 15.44 8.33
C LEU A 93 4.25 16.46 7.20
N SER A 94 4.28 16.01 5.94
CA SER A 94 4.44 16.90 4.79
C SER A 94 3.31 17.94 4.67
N ALA A 95 2.06 17.56 5.01
CA ALA A 95 0.95 18.51 5.02
C ALA A 95 1.08 19.52 6.17
N SER A 96 1.50 19.10 7.34
CA SER A 96 1.74 19.96 8.49
C SER A 96 2.85 20.96 8.20
N GLU A 97 4.01 20.51 7.70
CA GLU A 97 5.14 21.39 7.34
C GLU A 97 4.75 22.48 6.34
N LYS A 98 3.97 22.10 5.29
CA LYS A 98 3.45 23.08 4.33
C LYS A 98 2.56 24.13 4.98
N GLN A 99 1.68 23.71 5.88
CA GLN A 99 0.79 24.61 6.61
C GLN A 99 1.58 25.55 7.54
N ILE A 100 2.56 25.04 8.29
CA ILE A 100 3.41 25.81 9.17
C ILE A 100 4.20 26.85 8.40
N ASN A 101 4.84 26.46 7.28
CA ASN A 101 5.61 27.38 6.45
C ASN A 101 4.72 28.48 5.86
N MET A 102 3.54 28.12 5.37
CA MET A 102 2.53 29.07 4.90
C MET A 102 2.14 30.08 5.98
N ILE A 103 1.84 29.61 7.19
CA ILE A 103 1.43 30.46 8.32
C ILE A 103 2.58 31.40 8.73
N LYS A 104 3.83 30.91 8.78
CA LYS A 104 5.00 31.74 9.09
C LYS A 104 5.19 32.88 8.08
N VAL A 105 4.98 32.63 6.80
CA VAL A 105 5.05 33.66 5.75
C VAL A 105 3.92 34.68 5.91
N ILE A 106 2.69 34.23 6.21
CA ILE A 106 1.57 35.13 6.50
C ILE A 106 1.89 36.02 7.71
N ASP A 107 2.40 35.44 8.77
CA ASP A 107 2.76 36.17 9.99
C ASP A 107 3.84 37.24 9.73
N GLN A 108 4.86 36.88 8.96
CA GLN A 108 5.96 37.80 8.61
C GLN A 108 5.53 38.94 7.69
N LYS A 109 4.62 38.69 6.73
CA LYS A 109 4.24 39.68 5.72
C LYS A 109 3.02 40.52 6.11
N LEU A 110 2.07 39.93 6.83
CA LEU A 110 0.79 40.53 7.17
C LEU A 110 0.59 40.69 8.70
N GLY A 111 1.06 39.71 9.48
CA GLY A 111 0.73 39.54 10.88
C GLY A 111 -0.53 38.68 11.09
N LEU A 112 -0.50 37.77 12.07
CA LEU A 112 -1.66 36.94 12.40
C LEU A 112 -2.82 37.73 13.01
N SER A 113 -2.55 38.92 13.54
CA SER A 113 -3.57 39.87 14.08
C SER A 113 -4.46 40.47 13.01
N GLU A 114 -3.98 40.57 11.77
CA GLU A 114 -4.72 41.11 10.64
C GLU A 114 -5.67 40.09 9.99
N LEU A 115 -5.57 38.82 10.41
CA LEU A 115 -6.50 37.77 10.00
C LEU A 115 -7.82 37.89 10.79
N THR A 116 -8.89 37.32 10.23
CA THR A 116 -10.12 37.13 11.02
C THR A 116 -9.83 36.24 12.25
N ASP A 117 -10.52 36.47 13.35
CA ASP A 117 -10.33 35.74 14.62
C ASP A 117 -10.24 34.22 14.42
N VAL A 118 -11.15 33.68 13.61
CA VAL A 118 -11.24 32.25 13.26
C VAL A 118 -9.99 31.74 12.55
N LEU A 119 -9.39 32.51 11.64
CA LEU A 119 -8.19 32.12 10.92
C LEU A 119 -6.93 32.31 11.77
N SER A 120 -6.89 33.39 12.55
CA SER A 120 -5.81 33.66 13.51
C SER A 120 -5.70 32.54 14.55
N GLU A 121 -6.82 32.16 15.15
CA GLU A 121 -6.89 31.03 16.08
C GLU A 121 -6.43 29.72 15.46
N THR A 122 -6.93 29.40 14.24
CA THR A 122 -6.50 28.18 13.50
C THR A 122 -5.01 28.18 13.21
N ALA A 123 -4.44 29.33 12.83
CA ALA A 123 -3.01 29.48 12.56
C ALA A 123 -2.17 29.29 13.83
N LYS A 124 -2.53 29.93 14.93
CA LYS A 124 -1.86 29.78 16.23
C LYS A 124 -1.88 28.35 16.71
N LEU A 125 -3.06 27.70 16.65
CA LEU A 125 -3.22 26.31 17.08
C LEU A 125 -2.34 25.36 16.28
N ARG A 126 -2.19 25.58 14.95
CA ARG A 126 -1.27 24.78 14.11
C ARG A 126 0.19 25.00 14.48
N LEU A 127 0.60 26.21 14.80
CA LEU A 127 1.99 26.49 15.22
C LEU A 127 2.33 25.86 16.56
N GLU A 128 1.37 25.80 17.49
CA GLU A 128 1.51 25.18 18.81
C GLU A 128 1.48 23.65 18.73
N ASN A 129 0.73 23.09 17.78
CA ASN A 129 0.48 21.64 17.64
C ASN A 129 0.94 21.13 16.27
N GLN A 130 2.25 21.21 16.04
CA GLN A 130 2.85 20.95 14.71
C GLN A 130 2.68 19.53 14.20
N GLU A 131 2.64 18.53 15.08
CA GLU A 131 2.55 17.11 14.74
C GLU A 131 1.11 16.59 14.63
N MET A 132 0.13 17.36 15.10
CA MET A 132 -1.28 16.94 15.06
C MET A 132 -1.79 16.81 13.62
N SER A 133 -2.61 15.80 13.39
CA SER A 133 -3.37 15.66 12.15
C SER A 133 -4.47 16.73 12.05
N LEU A 134 -5.02 16.92 10.84
CA LEU A 134 -6.17 17.80 10.66
C LEU A 134 -7.41 17.36 11.44
N GLN A 135 -7.54 16.05 11.73
CA GLN A 135 -8.65 15.54 12.54
C GLN A 135 -8.47 15.96 14.00
N GLU A 136 -7.28 15.72 14.56
CA GLU A 136 -6.96 16.10 15.95
C GLU A 136 -7.12 17.62 16.18
N LEU A 137 -6.68 18.45 15.22
CA LEU A 137 -6.91 19.90 15.31
C LEU A 137 -8.39 20.28 15.20
N ALA A 138 -9.15 19.57 14.37
CA ALA A 138 -10.59 19.80 14.23
C ALA A 138 -11.32 19.45 15.53
N ASP A 139 -10.94 18.33 16.15
CA ASP A 139 -11.50 17.87 17.43
C ASP A 139 -11.17 18.86 18.56
N LEU A 140 -9.93 19.38 18.59
CA LEU A 140 -9.50 20.40 19.56
C LEU A 140 -10.27 21.73 19.42
N MET A 141 -10.67 22.08 18.20
CA MET A 141 -11.48 23.27 17.90
C MET A 141 -12.99 23.02 17.91
N GLU A 142 -13.43 21.81 18.23
CA GLU A 142 -14.85 21.38 18.22
C GLU A 142 -15.54 21.61 16.88
N ILE A 143 -14.81 21.43 15.77
CA ILE A 143 -15.33 21.59 14.40
C ILE A 143 -15.14 20.31 13.57
N SER A 144 -15.84 20.23 12.44
CA SER A 144 -15.65 19.12 11.52
C SER A 144 -14.30 19.19 10.79
N LYS A 145 -13.79 18.01 10.35
CA LYS A 145 -12.60 17.92 9.51
C LYS A 145 -12.72 18.73 8.22
N SER A 146 -13.93 18.84 7.66
CA SER A 146 -14.19 19.70 6.50
C SER A 146 -14.11 21.18 6.86
N GLY A 147 -14.54 21.54 8.06
CA GLY A 147 -14.45 22.90 8.59
C GLY A 147 -12.99 23.37 8.67
N ILE A 148 -12.13 22.58 9.31
CA ILE A 148 -10.70 22.95 9.43
C ILE A 148 -10.00 22.97 8.05
N LYS A 149 -10.33 22.05 7.15
CA LYS A 149 -9.82 22.09 5.77
C LYS A 149 -10.19 23.38 5.04
N ASN A 150 -11.40 23.86 5.21
CA ASN A 150 -11.85 25.12 4.62
C ASN A 150 -11.10 26.33 5.21
N ARG A 151 -10.82 26.33 6.52
CA ARG A 151 -10.01 27.38 7.16
C ARG A 151 -8.58 27.38 6.57
N PHE A 152 -7.92 26.24 6.44
CA PHE A 152 -6.60 26.14 5.80
C PHE A 152 -6.63 26.53 4.32
N ARG A 153 -7.70 26.24 3.57
CA ARG A 153 -7.83 26.71 2.18
C ARG A 153 -7.91 28.24 2.10
N ARG A 154 -8.60 28.88 3.04
CA ARG A 154 -8.67 30.33 3.12
C ARG A 154 -7.29 30.95 3.47
N LEU A 155 -6.56 30.35 4.41
CA LEU A 155 -5.16 30.75 4.71
C LEU A 155 -4.27 30.60 3.48
N GLU A 156 -4.41 29.51 2.70
CA GLU A 156 -3.68 29.32 1.46
C GLU A 156 -3.99 30.39 0.41
N THR A 157 -5.23 30.83 0.30
CA THR A 157 -5.61 31.94 -0.61
C THR A 157 -4.93 33.25 -0.20
N ILE A 158 -4.90 33.56 1.09
CA ILE A 158 -4.19 34.74 1.61
C ILE A 158 -2.69 34.65 1.34
N TYR A 159 -2.07 33.48 1.62
CA TYR A 159 -0.67 33.25 1.35
C TYR A 159 -0.31 33.47 -0.12
N LYS A 160 -1.09 32.91 -1.06
CA LYS A 160 -0.87 33.09 -2.49
C LYS A 160 -0.92 34.58 -2.88
N GLY A 161 -1.89 35.31 -2.39
CA GLY A 161 -1.96 36.76 -2.63
C GLY A 161 -0.78 37.57 -2.07
N LEU A 162 -0.12 37.07 -1.03
CA LEU A 162 1.06 37.73 -0.43
C LEU A 162 2.40 37.36 -1.12
N VAL A 163 2.45 36.27 -1.87
CA VAL A 163 3.67 35.75 -2.51
C VAL A 163 3.70 36.10 -4.00
N GLU A 164 2.55 36.22 -4.64
CA GLU A 164 2.40 36.55 -6.07
C GLU A 164 2.45 38.06 -6.37
N ASN A 165 2.43 38.89 -5.32
CA ASN A 165 2.67 40.36 -5.38
C ASN A 165 4.05 40.72 -4.82
#